data_88ca881ea12d8adac6391d1169386dc9
#
_entry.id   88ca881ea12d8adac6391d1169386dc9
#
_cell.length_a   1.000
_cell.length_b   1.000
_cell.length_c   1.000
_cell.angle_alpha   90.00
_cell.angle_beta   90.00
_cell.angle_gamma   90.00
#
_symmetry.space_group_name_H-M   'P 1'
#
loop_
_entity.id
_entity.type
_entity.pdbx_description
1 polymer ?
#
loop_
_entity_poly.entity_id
_entity_poly.type
_entity_poly.pdbx_seq_one_letter_code
_entity_poly.pdbx_strand_id
1 'polypeptide(L)'
;MDEKQRRDLSLPPEISQEDVYEAMKGIEGYLDITPEDFRILYGLAYRHAVSRLANSVKAGDVMTLNVTSVFRDAPLTDVARVLATRGISGLPVLDGENRVAGVISEKDFVFQVGVGKPLRSFMEVVAYALGEEGCLAMPMGHKKAEDIMTSPPVTVTEEATLSEVASLMAEKNINRVPVTDREGKLVGIVARADIIQTSCTVIFPTKG
;
A
#
# COMPACT_ATOMS: atom_id res chain seq x y z
N MET A 1 -4.44 29.86 -5.63
CA MET A 1 -3.27 28.97 -5.68
C MET A 1 -3.80 27.59 -5.90
N ASP A 2 -3.51 27.04 -7.07
CA ASP A 2 -4.16 25.89 -7.68
C ASP A 2 -4.14 24.63 -6.80
N GLU A 3 -5.33 24.18 -6.48
CA GLU A 3 -5.59 22.81 -6.05
C GLU A 3 -5.34 21.91 -7.27
N LYS A 4 -4.13 21.37 -7.35
CA LYS A 4 -3.72 20.43 -8.38
C LYS A 4 -4.74 19.28 -8.40
N GLN A 5 -5.62 19.31 -9.37
CA GLN A 5 -6.56 18.27 -9.75
C GLN A 5 -5.84 16.92 -9.77
N ARG A 6 -5.93 16.16 -8.67
CA ARG A 6 -5.52 14.75 -8.66
C ARG A 6 -6.41 14.06 -9.67
N ARG A 7 -5.84 13.65 -10.80
CA ARG A 7 -6.54 12.77 -11.73
C ARG A 7 -7.03 11.57 -10.94
N ASP A 8 -8.34 11.41 -10.88
CA ASP A 8 -8.97 10.24 -10.30
C ASP A 8 -8.68 9.07 -11.24
N LEU A 9 -7.69 8.24 -10.87
CA LEU A 9 -7.26 7.07 -11.64
C LEU A 9 -8.34 5.97 -11.69
N SER A 10 -9.45 6.12 -10.97
CA SER A 10 -10.61 5.24 -11.04
C SER A 10 -11.54 5.55 -12.22
N LEU A 11 -11.35 6.72 -12.86
CA LEU A 11 -12.09 7.07 -14.04
C LEU A 11 -11.44 6.46 -15.30
N PRO A 12 -12.25 6.00 -16.28
CA PRO A 12 -11.73 5.62 -17.57
C PRO A 12 -10.94 6.78 -18.17
N PRO A 13 -9.93 6.53 -19.03
CA PRO A 13 -9.26 7.60 -19.75
C PRO A 13 -10.34 8.48 -20.38
N GLU A 14 -10.10 9.80 -20.28
CA GLU A 14 -11.07 10.79 -20.78
C GLU A 14 -11.27 10.56 -22.27
N ILE A 15 -12.41 9.94 -22.62
CA ILE A 15 -12.76 9.61 -23.99
C ILE A 15 -13.30 10.88 -24.64
N SER A 16 -12.65 11.32 -25.69
CA SER A 16 -13.10 12.46 -26.48
C SER A 16 -14.38 12.13 -27.25
N GLN A 17 -15.11 13.17 -27.67
CA GLN A 17 -16.25 12.97 -28.57
C GLN A 17 -15.84 12.28 -29.87
N GLU A 18 -14.62 12.54 -30.34
CA GLU A 18 -14.07 11.95 -31.56
C GLU A 18 -13.87 10.44 -31.41
N ASP A 19 -13.33 9.99 -30.26
CA ASP A 19 -13.17 8.56 -29.96
C ASP A 19 -14.52 7.82 -29.94
N VAL A 20 -15.54 8.46 -29.37
CA VAL A 20 -16.90 7.92 -29.36
C VAL A 20 -17.46 7.81 -30.78
N TYR A 21 -17.28 8.85 -31.60
CA TYR A 21 -17.75 8.88 -32.98
C TYR A 21 -17.08 7.79 -33.83
N GLU A 22 -15.78 7.61 -33.72
CA GLU A 22 -15.04 6.57 -34.43
C GLU A 22 -15.45 5.16 -33.98
N ALA A 23 -15.66 4.96 -32.67
CA ALA A 23 -16.16 3.69 -32.16
C ALA A 23 -17.59 3.37 -32.71
N MET A 24 -18.47 4.35 -32.74
CA MET A 24 -19.84 4.18 -33.29
C MET A 24 -19.83 3.85 -34.76
N LYS A 25 -18.93 4.43 -35.58
CA LYS A 25 -18.77 4.08 -36.99
C LYS A 25 -18.37 2.65 -37.25
N GLY A 26 -17.64 2.04 -36.30
CA GLY A 26 -17.22 0.64 -36.40
C GLY A 26 -18.32 -0.38 -36.11
N ILE A 27 -19.51 0.08 -35.69
CA ILE A 27 -20.67 -0.80 -35.44
C ILE A 27 -21.51 -0.92 -36.73
N GLU A 28 -21.60 -2.15 -37.23
CA GLU A 28 -22.46 -2.44 -38.38
C GLU A 28 -23.94 -2.40 -37.97
N GLY A 29 -24.72 -1.46 -38.56
CA GLY A 29 -26.15 -1.33 -38.31
C GLY A 29 -26.58 0.05 -37.81
N TYR A 30 -27.88 0.21 -37.60
CA TYR A 30 -28.46 1.46 -37.08
C TYR A 30 -28.40 1.47 -35.56
N LEU A 31 -27.72 2.46 -35.00
CA LEU A 31 -27.64 2.69 -33.56
C LEU A 31 -28.60 3.83 -33.20
N ASP A 32 -29.63 3.51 -32.42
CA ASP A 32 -30.59 4.47 -31.89
C ASP A 32 -30.16 4.98 -30.49
N ILE A 33 -28.94 5.48 -30.45
CA ILE A 33 -28.38 6.10 -29.21
C ILE A 33 -27.54 7.32 -29.57
N THR A 34 -27.54 8.33 -28.72
CA THR A 34 -26.72 9.52 -28.94
C THR A 34 -25.24 9.23 -28.56
N PRO A 35 -24.25 9.98 -29.10
CA PRO A 35 -22.86 9.89 -28.68
C PRO A 35 -22.69 10.09 -27.18
N GLU A 36 -23.52 10.94 -26.56
CA GLU A 36 -23.50 11.18 -25.12
C GLU A 36 -23.96 9.95 -24.33
N ASP A 37 -25.05 9.31 -24.74
CA ASP A 37 -25.54 8.08 -24.10
C ASP A 37 -24.56 6.95 -24.26
N PHE A 38 -23.89 6.84 -25.41
CA PHE A 38 -22.83 5.86 -25.64
C PHE A 38 -21.65 6.10 -24.69
N ARG A 39 -21.23 7.34 -24.50
CA ARG A 39 -20.16 7.70 -23.57
C ARG A 39 -20.50 7.31 -22.12
N ILE A 40 -21.74 7.56 -21.70
CA ILE A 40 -22.23 7.17 -20.38
C ILE A 40 -22.22 5.65 -20.22
N LEU A 41 -22.76 4.93 -21.20
CA LEU A 41 -22.83 3.46 -21.20
C LEU A 41 -21.43 2.84 -21.17
N TYR A 42 -20.53 3.34 -22.01
CA TYR A 42 -19.13 2.89 -22.01
C TYR A 42 -18.47 3.13 -20.65
N GLY A 43 -18.64 4.31 -20.06
CA GLY A 43 -18.10 4.63 -18.75
C GLY A 43 -18.62 3.71 -17.65
N LEU A 44 -19.90 3.36 -17.69
CA LEU A 44 -20.49 2.40 -16.75
C LEU A 44 -19.91 0.99 -16.96
N ALA A 45 -19.85 0.51 -18.19
CA ALA A 45 -19.33 -0.80 -18.55
C ALA A 45 -17.84 -0.92 -18.18
N TYR A 46 -17.04 0.10 -18.46
CA TYR A 46 -15.63 0.15 -18.12
C TYR A 46 -15.41 0.08 -16.59
N ARG A 47 -16.10 0.92 -15.81
CA ARG A 47 -16.03 0.89 -14.35
C ARG A 47 -16.41 -0.49 -13.78
N HIS A 48 -17.47 -1.09 -14.33
CA HIS A 48 -17.89 -2.43 -13.92
C HIS A 48 -16.82 -3.48 -14.24
N ALA A 49 -16.19 -3.42 -15.42
CA ALA A 49 -15.13 -4.32 -15.82
C ALA A 49 -13.89 -4.17 -14.93
N VAL A 50 -13.44 -2.94 -14.67
CA VAL A 50 -12.31 -2.64 -13.78
C VAL A 50 -12.59 -3.13 -12.35
N SER A 51 -13.79 -2.84 -11.82
CA SER A 51 -14.19 -3.31 -10.49
C SER A 51 -14.20 -4.84 -10.40
N ARG A 52 -14.72 -5.52 -11.40
CA ARG A 52 -14.73 -6.98 -11.46
C ARG A 52 -13.30 -7.55 -11.49
N LEU A 53 -12.40 -6.97 -12.29
CA LEU A 53 -11.00 -7.39 -12.37
C LEU A 53 -10.27 -7.15 -11.03
N ALA A 54 -10.44 -5.97 -10.43
CA ALA A 54 -9.84 -5.65 -9.14
C ALA A 54 -10.33 -6.59 -8.01
N ASN A 55 -11.58 -7.03 -8.08
CA ASN A 55 -12.17 -7.96 -7.11
C ASN A 55 -11.86 -9.44 -7.42
N SER A 56 -11.34 -9.77 -8.60
CA SER A 56 -10.96 -11.13 -8.95
C SER A 56 -9.59 -11.55 -8.47
N VAL A 57 -8.68 -10.58 -8.21
CA VAL A 57 -7.33 -10.81 -7.70
C VAL A 57 -7.34 -10.78 -6.18
N LYS A 58 -6.81 -11.81 -5.56
CA LYS A 58 -6.74 -11.94 -4.09
C LYS A 58 -5.36 -11.58 -3.55
N ALA A 59 -5.30 -11.27 -2.26
CA ALA A 59 -4.04 -11.01 -1.56
C ALA A 59 -3.07 -12.20 -1.70
N GLY A 60 -3.58 -13.43 -1.62
CA GLY A 60 -2.80 -14.65 -1.80
C GLY A 60 -2.13 -14.77 -3.18
N ASP A 61 -2.72 -14.20 -4.24
CA ASP A 61 -2.19 -14.26 -5.61
C ASP A 61 -0.98 -13.34 -5.83
N VAL A 62 -0.84 -12.29 -5.00
CA VAL A 62 0.15 -11.22 -5.20
C VAL A 62 1.11 -11.05 -4.02
N MET A 63 0.83 -11.66 -2.88
CA MET A 63 1.64 -11.50 -1.68
C MET A 63 3.05 -12.07 -1.84
N THR A 64 4.01 -11.46 -1.18
CA THR A 64 5.34 -12.04 -0.98
C THR A 64 5.26 -13.08 0.13
N LEU A 65 5.64 -14.35 -0.17
CA LEU A 65 5.57 -15.48 0.76
C LEU A 65 6.72 -15.50 1.78
N ASN A 66 7.95 -15.22 1.33
CA ASN A 66 9.14 -15.27 2.19
C ASN A 66 9.31 -13.94 2.93
N VAL A 67 8.44 -13.71 3.92
CA VAL A 67 8.39 -12.43 4.65
C VAL A 67 9.52 -12.35 5.65
N THR A 68 10.33 -11.30 5.56
CA THR A 68 11.28 -10.94 6.61
C THR A 68 10.50 -10.36 7.80
N SER A 69 10.61 -10.98 8.96
CA SER A 69 9.93 -10.59 10.20
C SER A 69 10.90 -10.63 11.38
N VAL A 70 10.51 -10.06 12.51
CA VAL A 70 11.24 -10.13 13.80
C VAL A 70 10.29 -10.50 14.92
N PHE A 71 10.82 -10.95 16.05
CA PHE A 71 10.03 -11.19 17.25
C PHE A 71 9.88 -9.92 18.10
N ARG A 72 8.86 -9.88 18.96
CA ARG A 72 8.54 -8.74 19.82
C ARG A 72 9.72 -8.28 20.67
N ASP A 73 10.52 -9.22 21.16
CA ASP A 73 11.66 -8.99 22.04
C ASP A 73 12.96 -8.65 21.31
N ALA A 74 12.94 -8.62 19.96
CA ALA A 74 14.12 -8.29 19.16
C ALA A 74 14.63 -6.87 19.48
N PRO A 75 15.97 -6.71 19.73
CA PRO A 75 16.56 -5.39 19.93
C PRO A 75 16.33 -4.50 18.71
N LEU A 76 16.01 -3.22 18.92
CA LEU A 76 15.79 -2.28 17.80
C LEU A 76 17.01 -2.11 16.89
N THR A 77 18.22 -2.29 17.43
CA THR A 77 19.46 -2.30 16.64
C THR A 77 19.46 -3.41 15.59
N ASP A 78 18.92 -4.58 15.94
CA ASP A 78 18.82 -5.71 15.03
C ASP A 78 17.71 -5.50 14.00
N VAL A 79 16.57 -4.95 14.45
CA VAL A 79 15.47 -4.56 13.54
C VAL A 79 15.97 -3.56 12.49
N ALA A 80 16.68 -2.49 12.92
CA ALA A 80 17.25 -1.50 12.02
C ALA A 80 18.26 -2.12 11.03
N ARG A 81 19.10 -3.03 11.51
CA ARG A 81 20.06 -3.76 10.67
C ARG A 81 19.35 -4.64 9.63
N VAL A 82 18.30 -5.33 10.02
CA VAL A 82 17.49 -6.15 9.09
C VAL A 82 16.85 -5.28 8.00
N LEU A 83 16.22 -4.17 8.38
CA LEU A 83 15.62 -3.24 7.42
C LEU A 83 16.66 -2.73 6.42
N ALA A 84 17.81 -2.26 6.91
CA ALA A 84 18.89 -1.72 6.07
C ALA A 84 19.49 -2.78 5.14
N THR A 85 19.81 -3.98 5.69
CA THR A 85 20.48 -5.06 4.92
C THR A 85 19.55 -5.64 3.84
N ARG A 86 18.24 -5.72 4.13
CA ARG A 86 17.25 -6.25 3.18
C ARG A 86 16.70 -5.18 2.24
N GLY A 87 17.01 -3.91 2.44
CA GLY A 87 16.49 -2.79 1.65
C GLY A 87 14.96 -2.65 1.75
N ILE A 88 14.38 -2.99 2.90
CA ILE A 88 12.93 -2.93 3.14
C ILE A 88 12.60 -1.82 4.13
N SER A 89 11.51 -1.10 3.89
CA SER A 89 11.10 0.05 4.72
C SER A 89 10.16 -0.32 5.88
N GLY A 90 10.02 -1.61 6.20
CA GLY A 90 9.28 -2.11 7.38
C GLY A 90 8.98 -3.60 7.26
N LEU A 91 8.61 -4.20 8.38
CA LEU A 91 8.42 -5.63 8.53
C LEU A 91 7.38 -5.95 9.63
N PRO A 92 6.75 -7.14 9.58
CA PRO A 92 5.91 -7.64 10.66
C PRO A 92 6.71 -8.02 11.90
N VAL A 93 6.10 -7.78 13.05
CA VAL A 93 6.57 -8.24 14.36
C VAL A 93 5.70 -9.41 14.81
N LEU A 94 6.34 -10.51 15.20
CA LEU A 94 5.66 -11.74 15.57
C LEU A 94 5.72 -11.96 17.10
N ASP A 95 4.72 -12.66 17.60
CA ASP A 95 4.73 -13.23 18.95
C ASP A 95 5.39 -14.62 18.97
N GLY A 96 5.43 -15.25 20.17
CA GLY A 96 6.03 -16.58 20.35
C GLY A 96 5.29 -17.72 19.63
N GLU A 97 4.11 -17.46 19.08
CA GLU A 97 3.30 -18.44 18.31
C GLU A 97 3.29 -18.15 16.81
N ASN A 98 4.19 -17.26 16.35
CA ASN A 98 4.28 -16.77 14.95
C ASN A 98 3.04 -15.98 14.47
N ARG A 99 2.22 -15.46 15.38
CA ARG A 99 1.12 -14.57 15.02
C ARG A 99 1.64 -13.15 14.89
N VAL A 100 1.01 -12.39 13.99
CA VAL A 100 1.39 -10.98 13.79
C VAL A 100 0.94 -10.15 14.99
N ALA A 101 1.89 -9.66 15.78
CA ALA A 101 1.68 -8.82 16.96
C ALA A 101 1.68 -7.32 16.64
N GLY A 102 2.39 -6.92 15.59
CA GLY A 102 2.51 -5.54 15.15
C GLY A 102 3.25 -5.42 13.84
N VAL A 103 3.48 -4.17 13.41
CA VAL A 103 4.31 -3.82 12.26
C VAL A 103 5.26 -2.71 12.65
N ILE A 104 6.52 -2.79 12.22
CA ILE A 104 7.51 -1.72 12.34
C ILE A 104 7.87 -1.21 10.96
N SER A 105 7.98 0.10 10.82
CA SER A 105 8.45 0.79 9.63
C SER A 105 9.54 1.80 9.96
N GLU A 106 10.25 2.31 8.94
CA GLU A 106 11.24 3.39 9.12
C GLU A 106 10.65 4.62 9.85
N LYS A 107 9.36 4.91 9.63
CA LYS A 107 8.67 6.02 10.30
C LYS A 107 8.66 5.87 11.83
N ASP A 108 8.51 4.64 12.32
CA ASP A 108 8.46 4.37 13.76
C ASP A 108 9.79 4.69 14.44
N PHE A 109 10.92 4.48 13.75
CA PHE A 109 12.22 4.92 14.23
C PHE A 109 12.34 6.45 14.22
N VAL A 110 11.88 7.11 13.14
CA VAL A 110 11.96 8.57 13.00
C VAL A 110 11.19 9.28 14.11
N PHE A 111 9.99 8.80 14.45
CA PHE A 111 9.19 9.41 15.51
C PHE A 111 9.75 9.23 16.93
N GLN A 112 10.69 8.32 17.13
CA GLN A 112 11.35 8.09 18.42
C GLN A 112 12.63 8.92 18.64
N VAL A 113 13.12 9.62 17.62
CA VAL A 113 14.39 10.37 17.65
C VAL A 113 14.33 11.63 18.53
N GLY A 114 13.14 12.18 18.80
CA GLY A 114 12.97 13.40 19.55
C GLY A 114 13.25 13.21 21.06
N VAL A 115 14.21 13.96 21.63
CA VAL A 115 14.41 14.02 23.08
C VAL A 115 13.23 14.74 23.72
N GLY A 116 12.36 13.98 24.37
CA GLY A 116 11.21 14.52 25.14
C GLY A 116 9.95 14.88 24.34
N LYS A 117 9.96 14.87 23.00
CA LYS A 117 8.77 15.02 22.15
C LYS A 117 8.88 14.15 20.90
N PRO A 118 7.85 13.37 20.55
CA PRO A 118 7.86 12.64 19.28
C PRO A 118 7.86 13.64 18.12
N LEU A 119 8.81 13.49 17.19
CA LEU A 119 8.88 14.29 15.98
C LEU A 119 7.78 13.85 15.01
N ARG A 120 7.08 14.81 14.40
CA ARG A 120 5.88 14.57 13.58
C ARG A 120 6.16 14.42 12.09
N SER A 121 7.38 14.79 11.65
CA SER A 121 7.75 14.70 10.24
C SER A 121 9.25 14.42 10.06
N PHE A 122 9.61 13.87 8.91
CA PHE A 122 11.01 13.69 8.52
C PHE A 122 11.79 15.02 8.51
N MET A 123 11.15 16.11 8.10
CA MET A 123 11.80 17.43 8.09
C MET A 123 12.06 17.97 9.50
N GLU A 124 11.25 17.62 10.48
CA GLU A 124 11.56 17.92 11.88
C GLU A 124 12.80 17.16 12.37
N VAL A 125 12.97 15.90 11.94
CA VAL A 125 14.20 15.12 12.23
C VAL A 125 15.41 15.78 11.59
N VAL A 126 15.30 16.20 10.32
CA VAL A 126 16.37 16.89 9.60
C VAL A 126 16.70 18.23 10.28
N ALA A 127 15.69 19.02 10.62
CA ALA A 127 15.87 20.30 11.31
C ALA A 127 16.54 20.12 12.68
N TYR A 128 16.14 19.10 13.43
CA TYR A 128 16.75 18.74 14.70
C TYR A 128 18.22 18.29 14.53
N ALA A 129 18.50 17.48 13.50
CA ALA A 129 19.84 17.01 13.20
C ALA A 129 20.80 18.11 12.72
N LEU A 130 20.28 19.17 12.09
CA LEU A 130 21.03 20.32 11.61
C LEU A 130 21.17 21.45 12.66
N GLY A 131 20.42 21.38 13.78
CA GLY A 131 20.49 22.35 14.86
C GLY A 131 21.79 22.21 15.68
N GLU A 132 22.18 23.29 16.39
CA GLU A 132 23.42 23.34 17.19
C GLU A 132 23.42 22.34 18.39
N GLU A 133 22.27 21.79 18.75
CA GLU A 133 22.10 20.75 19.79
C GLU A 133 22.27 19.32 19.24
N GLY A 134 22.80 19.17 18.05
CA GLY A 134 22.81 18.02 17.16
C GLY A 134 23.62 16.79 17.59
N CYS A 135 23.48 16.33 18.81
CA CYS A 135 23.80 14.94 19.12
C CYS A 135 22.51 14.12 19.01
N LEU A 136 22.29 13.48 17.86
CA LEU A 136 21.29 12.43 17.66
C LEU A 136 21.68 11.20 18.50
N ALA A 137 21.77 11.36 19.81
CA ALA A 137 21.80 10.23 20.71
C ALA A 137 20.41 9.61 20.67
N MET A 138 20.23 8.63 19.80
CA MET A 138 19.03 7.79 19.82
C MET A 138 19.01 7.01 21.14
N PRO A 139 18.15 7.35 22.12
CA PRO A 139 18.06 6.60 23.38
C PRO A 139 17.34 5.25 23.16
N MET A 140 17.60 4.59 22.01
CA MET A 140 16.92 3.37 21.59
C MET A 140 17.74 2.10 21.83
N GLY A 141 18.96 2.22 22.36
CA GLY A 141 19.87 1.08 22.54
C GLY A 141 19.36 -0.05 23.43
N HIS A 142 18.37 0.23 24.27
CA HIS A 142 17.76 -0.76 25.17
C HIS A 142 16.31 -1.11 24.80
N LYS A 143 15.75 -0.48 23.75
CA LYS A 143 14.38 -0.74 23.29
C LYS A 143 14.30 -1.98 22.43
N LYS A 144 13.12 -2.61 22.48
CA LYS A 144 12.74 -3.78 21.70
C LYS A 144 11.72 -3.41 20.61
N ALA A 145 11.48 -4.33 19.70
CA ALA A 145 10.49 -4.19 18.64
C ALA A 145 9.10 -3.80 19.19
N GLU A 146 8.67 -4.43 20.28
CA GLU A 146 7.39 -4.16 20.92
C GLU A 146 7.22 -2.74 21.46
N ASP A 147 8.31 -2.04 21.76
CA ASP A 147 8.29 -0.69 22.32
C ASP A 147 7.92 0.39 21.29
N ILE A 148 8.11 0.09 20.00
CA ILE A 148 7.84 1.08 18.93
C ILE A 148 6.89 0.57 17.83
N MET A 149 6.57 -0.73 17.79
CA MET A 149 5.68 -1.28 16.77
C MET A 149 4.29 -0.64 16.82
N THR A 150 3.67 -0.46 15.67
CA THR A 150 2.24 -0.18 15.59
C THR A 150 1.44 -1.43 15.95
N SER A 151 0.66 -1.37 17.03
CA SER A 151 -0.18 -2.47 17.53
C SER A 151 -1.54 -1.90 17.98
N PRO A 152 -2.69 -2.57 17.74
CA PRO A 152 -2.81 -3.85 17.04
C PRO A 152 -2.48 -3.74 15.55
N PRO A 153 -1.98 -4.84 14.92
CA PRO A 153 -1.66 -4.82 13.50
C PRO A 153 -2.92 -4.78 12.64
N VAL A 154 -2.81 -4.09 11.50
CA VAL A 154 -3.79 -4.19 10.42
C VAL A 154 -3.38 -5.36 9.54
N THR A 155 -4.19 -6.41 9.47
CA THR A 155 -3.93 -7.63 8.68
C THR A 155 -5.10 -7.96 7.77
N VAL A 156 -4.85 -8.78 6.75
CA VAL A 156 -5.88 -9.36 5.88
C VAL A 156 -5.65 -10.87 5.76
N THR A 157 -6.64 -11.60 5.27
CA THR A 157 -6.49 -13.01 4.90
C THR A 157 -6.08 -13.14 3.43
N GLU A 158 -5.62 -14.33 3.01
CA GLU A 158 -5.29 -14.65 1.62
C GLU A 158 -6.48 -14.42 0.67
N GLU A 159 -7.70 -14.58 1.16
CA GLU A 159 -8.94 -14.42 0.40
C GLU A 159 -9.37 -12.96 0.19
N ALA A 160 -8.78 -12.02 0.91
CA ALA A 160 -9.09 -10.60 0.75
C ALA A 160 -8.77 -10.15 -0.69
N THR A 161 -9.67 -9.39 -1.30
CA THR A 161 -9.46 -8.87 -2.66
C THR A 161 -8.40 -7.77 -2.67
N LEU A 162 -7.72 -7.62 -3.79
CA LEU A 162 -6.72 -6.56 -3.96
C LEU A 162 -7.34 -5.17 -3.77
N SER A 163 -8.61 -5.00 -4.15
CA SER A 163 -9.39 -3.77 -3.93
C SER A 163 -9.59 -3.47 -2.45
N GLU A 164 -9.93 -4.49 -1.64
CA GLU A 164 -10.05 -4.34 -0.18
C GLU A 164 -8.73 -3.97 0.46
N VAL A 165 -7.63 -4.64 0.05
CA VAL A 165 -6.27 -4.34 0.54
C VAL A 165 -5.87 -2.90 0.20
N ALA A 166 -6.13 -2.45 -1.05
CA ALA A 166 -5.83 -1.09 -1.49
C ALA A 166 -6.63 -0.05 -0.69
N SER A 167 -7.93 -0.28 -0.49
CA SER A 167 -8.81 0.58 0.30
C SER A 167 -8.34 0.68 1.75
N LEU A 168 -7.98 -0.44 2.36
CA LEU A 168 -7.46 -0.52 3.71
C LEU A 168 -6.13 0.24 3.86
N MET A 169 -5.23 0.11 2.89
CA MET A 169 -3.97 0.86 2.87
C MET A 169 -4.20 2.37 2.77
N ALA A 170 -5.17 2.79 1.95
CA ALA A 170 -5.52 4.21 1.80
C ALA A 170 -6.17 4.77 3.07
N GLU A 171 -7.15 4.07 3.65
CA GLU A 171 -7.85 4.47 4.87
C GLU A 171 -6.91 4.60 6.07
N LYS A 172 -6.07 3.60 6.29
CA LYS A 172 -5.14 3.55 7.42
C LYS A 172 -3.82 4.29 7.16
N ASN A 173 -3.62 4.85 5.96
CA ASN A 173 -2.38 5.50 5.53
C ASN A 173 -1.12 4.63 5.73
N ILE A 174 -1.23 3.34 5.38
CA ILE A 174 -0.16 2.34 5.47
C ILE A 174 0.28 1.88 4.08
N ASN A 175 1.53 1.41 3.96
CA ASN A 175 2.13 1.00 2.69
C ASN A 175 2.32 -0.51 2.56
N ARG A 176 1.94 -1.26 3.58
CA ARG A 176 2.03 -2.73 3.62
C ARG A 176 1.02 -3.30 4.59
N VAL A 177 0.54 -4.49 4.28
CA VAL A 177 -0.41 -5.24 5.10
C VAL A 177 0.07 -6.67 5.19
N PRO A 178 0.37 -7.20 6.39
CA PRO A 178 0.62 -8.61 6.58
C PRO A 178 -0.62 -9.43 6.23
N VAL A 179 -0.39 -10.55 5.56
CA VAL A 179 -1.42 -11.54 5.27
C VAL A 179 -1.31 -12.65 6.28
N THR A 180 -2.43 -13.03 6.89
CA THR A 180 -2.47 -14.03 7.94
C THR A 180 -3.44 -15.15 7.61
N ASP A 181 -3.20 -16.31 8.17
CA ASP A 181 -4.18 -17.38 8.21
C ASP A 181 -5.31 -17.09 9.23
N ARG A 182 -6.22 -18.05 9.40
CA ARG A 182 -7.34 -17.94 10.34
C ARG A 182 -6.92 -17.92 11.81
N GLU A 183 -5.71 -18.34 12.11
CA GLU A 183 -5.13 -18.35 13.47
C GLU A 183 -4.32 -17.07 13.74
N GLY A 184 -4.21 -16.16 12.76
CA GLY A 184 -3.44 -14.92 12.85
C GLY A 184 -1.94 -15.09 12.60
N LYS A 185 -1.49 -16.28 12.14
CA LYS A 185 -0.10 -16.53 11.79
C LYS A 185 0.25 -15.91 10.46
N LEU A 186 1.46 -15.38 10.35
CA LEU A 186 1.96 -14.73 9.13
C LEU A 186 2.13 -15.75 8.00
N VAL A 187 1.46 -15.53 6.87
CA VAL A 187 1.60 -16.34 5.65
C VAL A 187 2.18 -15.54 4.48
N GLY A 188 2.04 -14.22 4.49
CA GLY A 188 2.56 -13.36 3.43
C GLY A 188 2.52 -11.88 3.81
N ILE A 189 2.91 -11.03 2.88
CA ILE A 189 2.80 -9.58 2.99
C ILE A 189 2.47 -8.98 1.62
N VAL A 190 1.55 -8.03 1.59
CA VAL A 190 1.27 -7.21 0.40
C VAL A 190 1.77 -5.80 0.65
N ALA A 191 2.58 -5.28 -0.26
CA ALA A 191 3.04 -3.90 -0.26
C ALA A 191 2.28 -3.06 -1.31
N ARG A 192 2.29 -1.74 -1.17
CA ARG A 192 1.69 -0.84 -2.17
C ARG A 192 2.28 -1.03 -3.58
N ALA A 193 3.57 -1.38 -3.67
CA ALA A 193 4.22 -1.67 -4.94
C ALA A 193 3.61 -2.89 -5.65
N ASP A 194 3.22 -3.92 -4.90
CA ASP A 194 2.61 -5.14 -5.45
C ASP A 194 1.24 -4.81 -6.07
N ILE A 195 0.46 -3.93 -5.41
CA ILE A 195 -0.83 -3.46 -5.93
C ILE A 195 -0.64 -2.69 -7.25
N ILE A 196 0.33 -1.77 -7.30
CA ILE A 196 0.61 -0.98 -8.50
C ILE A 196 1.05 -1.88 -9.64
N GLN A 197 1.98 -2.80 -9.40
CA GLN A 197 2.50 -3.72 -10.41
C GLN A 197 1.38 -4.62 -10.96
N THR A 198 0.55 -5.19 -10.10
CA THR A 198 -0.57 -6.03 -10.49
C THR A 198 -1.61 -5.24 -11.28
N SER A 199 -1.95 -4.02 -10.84
CA SER A 199 -2.88 -3.16 -11.56
C SER A 199 -2.38 -2.84 -12.97
N CYS A 200 -1.10 -2.56 -13.15
CA CYS A 200 -0.51 -2.34 -14.46
C CYS A 200 -0.60 -3.59 -15.35
N THR A 201 -0.33 -4.77 -14.81
CA THR A 201 -0.36 -6.03 -15.57
C THR A 201 -1.79 -6.44 -15.97
N VAL A 202 -2.76 -6.21 -15.09
CA VAL A 202 -4.18 -6.55 -15.32
C VAL A 202 -4.86 -5.57 -16.28
N ILE A 203 -4.56 -4.26 -16.14
CA ILE A 203 -5.19 -3.21 -16.96
C ILE A 203 -4.49 -3.05 -18.31
N PHE A 204 -3.18 -3.26 -18.35
CA PHE A 204 -2.35 -3.18 -19.55
C PHE A 204 -1.61 -4.48 -19.80
N PRO A 205 -2.30 -5.56 -20.25
CA PRO A 205 -1.61 -6.80 -20.56
C PRO A 205 -0.58 -6.54 -21.66
N THR A 206 0.70 -6.67 -21.32
CA THR A 206 1.78 -6.65 -22.31
C THR A 206 1.55 -7.84 -23.23
N LYS A 207 1.28 -7.55 -24.52
CA LYS A 207 1.28 -8.61 -25.56
C LYS A 207 2.66 -9.26 -25.55
N GLY A 208 2.72 -10.54 -25.11
CA GLY A 208 3.87 -11.41 -25.35
C GLY A 208 4.05 -11.70 -26.85
#